data_4423af8d0a1c5eaf14f9082d402eb85c
#
_entry.id   4423af8d0a1c5eaf14f9082d402eb85c
#
_cell.length_a   1.000
_cell.length_b   1.000
_cell.length_c   1.000
_cell.angle_alpha   90.00
_cell.angle_beta   90.00
_cell.angle_gamma   90.00
#
_symmetry.space_group_name_H-M   'P 1'
#
loop_
_entity.id
_entity.type
_entity.pdbx_description
1 polymer ?
#
loop_
_entity_poly.entity_id
_entity_poly.type
_entity_poly.pdbx_seq_one_letter_code
_entity_poly.pdbx_strand_id
1 'polypeptide(L)'
;YMLTPDGNYYNFSGCGNTLNCNHPVVQQLILECLRYWTINYRVDGFRFDLASILGRNEDGSPMNNPPLLRTLADDSILSNVKLIAEAWDAGGLYQVGSFPASGRWAEWNGRYRDSLRSYLKGDSWNAWDAAWSISGSGDLYGGYYDNTHSNYAGYNSCVNFLTCHDGFTLYDLYAYNDKHNEANGWNNTDGANDNRS
;
A
#
# COMPACT_ATOMS: atom_id res chain seq x y z
N TYR A 1 15.91 -8.26 -11.46
CA TYR A 1 14.97 -9.03 -10.66
C TYR A 1 15.64 -9.60 -9.43
N MET A 2 14.84 -9.89 -8.39
CA MET A 2 15.29 -10.59 -7.18
C MET A 2 15.30 -12.10 -7.44
N LEU A 3 16.40 -12.77 -7.06
CA LEU A 3 16.58 -14.21 -7.25
C LEU A 3 16.79 -14.90 -5.90
N THR A 4 16.18 -16.07 -5.76
CA THR A 4 16.46 -16.99 -4.64
C THR A 4 17.85 -17.59 -4.79
N PRO A 5 18.46 -18.19 -3.76
CA PRO A 5 19.78 -18.82 -3.84
C PRO A 5 19.90 -19.91 -4.92
N ASP A 6 18.82 -20.55 -5.28
CA ASP A 6 18.71 -21.58 -6.33
C ASP A 6 18.38 -21.00 -7.72
N GLY A 7 18.37 -19.66 -7.85
CA GLY A 7 18.22 -18.96 -9.14
C GLY A 7 16.78 -18.78 -9.62
N ASN A 8 15.78 -19.09 -8.81
CA ASN A 8 14.37 -18.81 -9.13
C ASN A 8 14.03 -17.35 -8.80
N TYR A 9 12.95 -16.83 -9.39
CA TYR A 9 12.48 -15.49 -9.06
C TYR A 9 11.73 -15.47 -7.73
N TYR A 10 12.02 -14.47 -6.89
CA TYR A 10 11.08 -14.08 -5.83
C TYR A 10 9.81 -13.50 -6.46
N ASN A 11 8.66 -13.81 -5.89
CA ASN A 11 7.36 -13.37 -6.40
C ASN A 11 6.56 -12.61 -5.32
N PHE A 12 7.06 -11.46 -4.91
CA PHE A 12 6.35 -10.56 -3.99
C PHE A 12 5.34 -9.65 -4.70
N SER A 13 5.38 -9.61 -6.05
CA SER A 13 4.43 -8.86 -6.87
C SER A 13 3.14 -9.61 -7.19
N GLY A 14 3.12 -10.94 -7.01
CA GLY A 14 2.04 -11.79 -7.51
C GLY A 14 2.09 -12.07 -9.02
N CYS A 15 3.01 -11.42 -9.77
CA CYS A 15 3.13 -11.51 -11.22
C CYS A 15 4.26 -12.44 -11.70
N GLY A 16 4.78 -13.29 -10.83
CA GLY A 16 5.81 -14.28 -11.15
C GLY A 16 7.25 -13.85 -10.93
N ASN A 17 7.50 -12.57 -10.65
CA ASN A 17 8.82 -12.03 -10.36
C ASN A 17 8.74 -10.79 -9.48
N THR A 18 9.89 -10.28 -9.04
CA THR A 18 10.00 -9.04 -8.25
C THR A 18 11.19 -8.23 -8.74
N LEU A 19 11.00 -6.94 -8.95
CA LEU A 19 12.08 -6.02 -9.30
C LEU A 19 13.05 -5.88 -8.12
N ASN A 20 14.37 -6.01 -8.36
CA ASN A 20 15.38 -5.82 -7.31
C ASN A 20 15.62 -4.33 -7.06
N CYS A 21 14.90 -3.77 -6.10
CA CYS A 21 15.01 -2.36 -5.72
C CYS A 21 16.29 -2.04 -4.90
N ASN A 22 17.12 -3.05 -4.59
CA ASN A 22 18.44 -2.83 -3.99
C ASN A 22 19.50 -2.47 -5.05
N HIS A 23 19.27 -2.83 -6.31
CA HIS A 23 20.24 -2.58 -7.38
C HIS A 23 20.29 -1.10 -7.73
N PRO A 24 21.49 -0.45 -7.75
CA PRO A 24 21.62 0.99 -7.96
C PRO A 24 20.99 1.49 -9.27
N VAL A 25 21.11 0.71 -10.36
CA VAL A 25 20.49 1.06 -11.66
C VAL A 25 18.96 1.07 -11.57
N VAL A 26 18.35 0.15 -10.79
CA VAL A 26 16.92 0.10 -10.57
C VAL A 26 16.46 1.30 -9.74
N GLN A 27 17.20 1.64 -8.68
CA GLN A 27 16.92 2.82 -7.86
C GLN A 27 16.97 4.09 -8.72
N GLN A 28 17.99 4.23 -9.55
CA GLN A 28 18.14 5.37 -10.46
C GLN A 28 17.00 5.41 -11.49
N LEU A 29 16.63 4.27 -12.07
CA LEU A 29 15.51 4.18 -13.02
C LEU A 29 14.21 4.67 -12.39
N ILE A 30 13.89 4.23 -11.18
CA ILE A 30 12.68 4.65 -10.47
C ILE A 30 12.72 6.15 -10.20
N LEU A 31 13.82 6.66 -9.64
CA LEU A 31 13.98 8.07 -9.32
C LEU A 31 13.84 8.96 -10.57
N GLU A 32 14.52 8.63 -11.65
CA GLU A 32 14.47 9.42 -12.90
C GLU A 32 13.09 9.33 -13.57
N CYS A 33 12.40 8.21 -13.47
CA CYS A 33 11.03 8.07 -13.95
C CYS A 33 10.10 9.06 -13.22
N LEU A 34 10.15 9.10 -11.89
CA LEU A 34 9.31 10.00 -11.08
C LEU A 34 9.65 11.47 -11.34
N ARG A 35 10.93 11.81 -11.44
CA ARG A 35 11.38 13.16 -11.81
C ARG A 35 10.89 13.57 -13.18
N TYR A 36 10.99 12.67 -14.17
CA TYR A 36 10.51 12.90 -15.53
C TYR A 36 9.02 13.26 -15.56
N TRP A 37 8.18 12.49 -14.90
CA TRP A 37 6.75 12.77 -14.82
C TRP A 37 6.45 14.07 -14.05
N THR A 38 7.18 14.34 -12.99
CA THR A 38 7.03 15.58 -12.23
C THR A 38 7.41 16.81 -13.05
N ILE A 39 8.56 16.79 -13.71
CA ILE A 39 9.08 17.96 -14.45
C ILE A 39 8.31 18.20 -15.75
N ASN A 40 8.12 17.14 -16.54
CA ASN A 40 7.59 17.30 -17.91
C ASN A 40 6.06 17.31 -17.94
N TYR A 41 5.40 16.54 -17.09
CA TYR A 41 3.94 16.40 -17.06
C TYR A 41 3.27 17.10 -15.88
N ARG A 42 4.05 17.66 -14.96
CA ARG A 42 3.53 18.40 -13.79
C ARG A 42 2.62 17.56 -12.90
N VAL A 43 2.96 16.28 -12.72
CA VAL A 43 2.23 15.37 -11.84
C VAL A 43 2.41 15.80 -10.38
N ASP A 44 1.33 15.85 -9.60
CA ASP A 44 1.31 16.33 -8.21
C ASP A 44 1.49 15.21 -7.18
N GLY A 45 1.47 13.94 -7.62
CA GLY A 45 1.64 12.81 -6.72
C GLY A 45 1.72 11.47 -7.44
N PHE A 46 2.23 10.48 -6.70
CA PHE A 46 2.35 9.09 -7.14
C PHE A 46 1.80 8.15 -6.07
N ARG A 47 0.98 7.20 -6.49
CA ARG A 47 0.62 6.05 -5.70
C ARG A 47 1.44 4.87 -6.17
N PHE A 48 2.12 4.22 -5.24
CA PHE A 48 2.99 3.08 -5.49
C PHE A 48 2.24 1.80 -5.20
N ASP A 49 2.11 1.00 -6.24
CA ASP A 49 1.55 -0.34 -6.17
C ASP A 49 2.46 -1.26 -5.36
N LEU A 50 1.90 -2.05 -4.44
CA LEU A 50 2.63 -2.99 -3.60
C LEU A 50 3.95 -2.40 -3.06
N ALA A 51 3.88 -1.20 -2.48
CA ALA A 51 5.06 -0.40 -2.14
C ALA A 51 6.00 -1.07 -1.13
N SER A 52 5.54 -2.05 -0.36
CA SER A 52 6.39 -2.84 0.53
C SER A 52 7.52 -3.58 -0.19
N ILE A 53 7.37 -3.86 -1.49
CA ILE A 53 8.45 -4.42 -2.33
C ILE A 53 9.68 -3.51 -2.37
N LEU A 54 9.49 -2.18 -2.38
CA LEU A 54 10.58 -1.21 -2.45
C LEU A 54 11.50 -1.25 -1.22
N GLY A 55 11.02 -1.83 -0.14
CA GLY A 55 11.71 -1.96 1.15
C GLY A 55 12.15 -3.38 1.47
N ARG A 56 12.26 -4.29 0.51
CA ARG A 56 12.80 -5.63 0.74
C ARG A 56 14.29 -5.71 0.43
N ASN A 57 15.04 -6.42 1.28
CA ASN A 57 16.42 -6.85 1.02
C ASN A 57 16.49 -7.84 -0.15
N GLU A 58 17.69 -8.12 -0.65
CA GLU A 58 17.91 -9.10 -1.72
C GLU A 58 17.49 -10.53 -1.35
N ASP A 59 17.51 -10.87 -0.07
CA ASP A 59 17.01 -12.15 0.46
C ASP A 59 15.49 -12.19 0.70
N GLY A 60 14.79 -11.11 0.35
CA GLY A 60 13.36 -10.97 0.51
C GLY A 60 12.91 -10.49 1.89
N SER A 61 13.79 -10.35 2.87
CA SER A 61 13.42 -9.83 4.20
C SER A 61 13.08 -8.32 4.15
N PRO A 62 12.18 -7.82 5.01
CA PRO A 62 11.87 -6.39 5.05
C PRO A 62 13.00 -5.59 5.70
N MET A 63 13.27 -4.40 5.15
CA MET A 63 14.21 -3.43 5.73
C MET A 63 13.50 -2.45 6.65
N ASN A 64 14.15 -2.10 7.76
CA ASN A 64 13.66 -1.02 8.64
C ASN A 64 13.93 0.38 8.09
N ASN A 65 14.95 0.55 7.26
CA ASN A 65 15.32 1.83 6.66
C ASN A 65 15.75 1.63 5.19
N PRO A 66 14.80 1.44 4.27
CA PRO A 66 15.06 1.19 2.87
C PRO A 66 15.72 2.39 2.18
N PRO A 67 16.91 2.21 1.55
CA PRO A 67 17.61 3.32 0.91
C PRO A 67 16.80 4.01 -0.19
N LEU A 68 16.07 3.25 -1.01
CA LEU A 68 15.25 3.81 -2.08
C LEU A 68 14.15 4.72 -1.54
N LEU A 69 13.39 4.26 -0.53
CA LEU A 69 12.31 5.07 0.05
C LEU A 69 12.83 6.37 0.64
N ARG A 70 14.01 6.33 1.27
CA ARG A 70 14.68 7.51 1.79
C ARG A 70 15.14 8.45 0.66
N THR A 71 15.76 7.90 -0.38
CA THR A 71 16.16 8.69 -1.56
C THR A 71 14.98 9.42 -2.18
N LEU A 72 13.83 8.75 -2.33
CA LEU A 72 12.60 9.37 -2.85
C LEU A 72 12.04 10.44 -1.91
N ALA A 73 12.12 10.21 -0.60
CA ALA A 73 11.64 11.16 0.40
C ALA A 73 12.47 12.45 0.47
N ASP A 74 13.78 12.32 0.29
CA ASP A 74 14.75 13.42 0.40
C ASP A 74 15.00 14.15 -0.93
N ASP A 75 14.43 13.68 -2.04
CA ASP A 75 14.66 14.25 -3.36
C ASP A 75 14.05 15.64 -3.52
N SER A 76 14.87 16.60 -3.93
CA SER A 76 14.44 18.01 -4.04
C SER A 76 13.38 18.27 -5.10
N ILE A 77 13.36 17.50 -6.20
CA ILE A 77 12.37 17.61 -7.27
C ILE A 77 11.02 17.05 -6.79
N LEU A 78 11.07 15.98 -6.00
CA LEU A 78 9.89 15.33 -5.44
C LEU A 78 9.40 15.98 -4.13
N SER A 79 10.06 17.00 -3.61
CA SER A 79 9.79 17.58 -2.28
C SER A 79 8.34 18.03 -2.07
N ASN A 80 7.67 18.52 -3.11
CA ASN A 80 6.27 18.96 -3.08
C ASN A 80 5.29 17.95 -3.71
N VAL A 81 5.78 16.80 -4.15
CA VAL A 81 4.98 15.76 -4.82
C VAL A 81 4.48 14.77 -3.77
N LYS A 82 3.21 14.41 -3.80
CA LYS A 82 2.64 13.41 -2.87
C LYS A 82 3.20 12.03 -3.18
N LEU A 83 3.69 11.34 -2.14
CA LEU A 83 4.11 9.94 -2.21
C LEU A 83 3.14 9.11 -1.37
N ILE A 84 2.43 8.20 -2.00
CA ILE A 84 1.38 7.41 -1.37
C ILE A 84 1.71 5.92 -1.55
N ALA A 85 1.80 5.19 -0.47
CA ALA A 85 2.09 3.77 -0.48
C ALA A 85 0.82 2.92 -0.39
N GLU A 86 0.74 1.91 -1.21
CA GLU A 86 0.02 0.72 -0.88
C GLU A 86 0.96 -0.12 0.01
N ALA A 87 0.79 -0.02 1.33
CA ALA A 87 1.76 -0.47 2.33
C ALA A 87 1.68 -1.98 2.60
N TRP A 88 1.63 -2.79 1.55
CA TRP A 88 1.67 -4.27 1.57
C TRP A 88 2.26 -4.83 0.29
N ASP A 89 2.38 -6.15 0.20
CA ASP A 89 2.73 -6.88 -1.02
C ASP A 89 2.07 -8.26 -1.10
N ALA A 90 2.22 -8.94 -2.25
CA ALA A 90 1.64 -10.25 -2.48
C ALA A 90 2.39 -11.39 -1.76
N GLY A 91 3.53 -11.13 -1.15
CA GLY A 91 4.27 -12.07 -0.30
C GLY A 91 3.80 -12.09 1.16
N GLY A 92 2.74 -11.33 1.49
CA GLY A 92 2.15 -11.31 2.83
C GLY A 92 2.73 -10.26 3.79
N LEU A 93 3.63 -9.41 3.34
CA LEU A 93 4.10 -8.28 4.14
C LEU A 93 3.01 -7.20 4.18
N TYR A 94 2.59 -6.82 5.39
CA TYR A 94 1.56 -5.79 5.62
C TYR A 94 2.09 -4.74 6.58
N GLN A 95 2.31 -3.53 6.10
CA GLN A 95 3.01 -2.45 6.81
C GLN A 95 2.12 -1.19 7.02
N VAL A 96 0.80 -1.32 6.95
CA VAL A 96 -0.10 -0.20 7.24
C VAL A 96 0.09 0.29 8.67
N GLY A 97 0.43 1.57 8.82
CA GLY A 97 0.81 2.21 10.08
C GLY A 97 2.28 2.04 10.47
N SER A 98 3.04 1.21 9.73
CA SER A 98 4.46 0.95 9.99
C SER A 98 5.33 0.96 8.72
N PHE A 99 4.83 1.52 7.64
CA PHE A 99 5.61 1.67 6.41
C PHE A 99 6.87 2.51 6.66
N PRO A 100 8.05 2.07 6.26
CA PRO A 100 9.33 2.69 6.63
C PRO A 100 9.60 3.98 5.84
N ALA A 101 8.77 4.98 6.02
CA ALA A 101 8.62 6.15 5.15
C ALA A 101 9.15 7.46 5.72
N SER A 102 9.75 7.48 6.90
CA SER A 102 10.37 8.66 7.53
C SER A 102 9.44 9.89 7.62
N GLY A 103 8.14 9.70 7.80
CA GLY A 103 7.16 10.79 7.94
C GLY A 103 6.82 11.54 6.65
N ARG A 104 7.32 11.11 5.49
CA ARG A 104 7.14 11.79 4.20
C ARG A 104 6.03 11.20 3.34
N TRP A 105 5.76 9.91 3.51
CA TRP A 105 4.79 9.16 2.73
C TRP A 105 3.41 9.16 3.38
N ALA A 106 2.37 9.13 2.56
CA ALA A 106 1.04 8.72 2.99
C ALA A 106 0.83 7.24 2.67
N GLU A 107 -0.14 6.61 3.34
CA GLU A 107 -0.47 5.21 3.15
C GLU A 107 -1.95 5.06 2.81
N TRP A 108 -2.28 4.13 1.94
CA TRP A 108 -3.64 3.63 1.83
C TRP A 108 -3.98 2.83 3.08
N ASN A 109 -4.99 3.28 3.82
CA ASN A 109 -5.39 2.66 5.07
C ASN A 109 -6.32 1.47 4.83
N GLY A 110 -5.73 0.29 4.65
CA GLY A 110 -6.49 -0.97 4.48
C GLY A 110 -7.29 -1.35 5.72
N ARG A 111 -6.83 -0.99 6.94
CA ARG A 111 -7.62 -1.24 8.17
C ARG A 111 -8.87 -0.38 8.23
N TYR A 112 -8.79 0.88 7.82
CA TYR A 112 -9.98 1.71 7.66
C TYR A 112 -10.98 1.05 6.72
N ARG A 113 -10.52 0.63 5.54
CA ARG A 113 -11.36 -0.07 4.56
C ARG A 113 -12.11 -1.24 5.19
N ASP A 114 -11.38 -2.12 5.85
CA ASP A 114 -11.95 -3.37 6.36
C ASP A 114 -12.88 -3.14 7.55
N SER A 115 -12.51 -2.26 8.47
CA SER A 115 -13.35 -1.87 9.61
C SER A 115 -14.66 -1.22 9.17
N LEU A 116 -14.58 -0.28 8.23
CA LEU A 116 -15.77 0.42 7.75
C LEU A 116 -16.68 -0.48 6.91
N ARG A 117 -16.12 -1.36 6.09
CA ARG A 117 -16.91 -2.35 5.34
C ARG A 117 -17.72 -3.24 6.27
N SER A 118 -17.10 -3.78 7.32
CA SER A 118 -17.76 -4.61 8.31
C SER A 118 -18.78 -3.84 9.14
N TYR A 119 -18.46 -2.62 9.55
CA TYR A 119 -19.37 -1.76 10.30
C TYR A 119 -20.64 -1.42 9.48
N LEU A 120 -20.49 -1.04 8.22
CA LEU A 120 -21.60 -0.70 7.34
C LEU A 120 -22.47 -1.91 6.98
N LYS A 121 -21.89 -3.11 6.98
CA LYS A 121 -22.63 -4.37 6.88
C LYS A 121 -23.51 -4.63 8.11
N GLY A 122 -23.15 -4.08 9.27
CA GLY A 122 -23.84 -4.31 10.54
C GLY A 122 -23.23 -5.40 11.42
N ASP A 123 -21.96 -5.76 11.16
CA ASP A 123 -21.22 -6.70 12.01
C ASP A 123 -21.03 -6.11 13.42
N SER A 124 -21.51 -6.80 14.45
CA SER A 124 -21.68 -6.26 15.80
C SER A 124 -20.39 -5.94 16.57
N TRP A 125 -19.23 -6.38 16.10
CA TRP A 125 -17.97 -6.29 16.83
C TRP A 125 -17.11 -5.07 16.43
N ASN A 126 -17.50 -4.30 15.41
CA ASN A 126 -16.65 -3.32 14.75
C ASN A 126 -16.94 -1.85 15.08
N ALA A 127 -17.83 -1.56 16.02
CA ALA A 127 -18.16 -0.17 16.34
C ALA A 127 -16.97 0.64 16.89
N TRP A 128 -16.12 0.02 17.72
CA TRP A 128 -14.91 0.65 18.24
C TRP A 128 -13.88 0.88 17.13
N ASP A 129 -13.63 -0.15 16.30
CA ASP A 129 -12.64 -0.05 15.21
C ASP A 129 -13.10 0.99 14.17
N ALA A 130 -14.40 1.03 13.88
CA ALA A 130 -14.98 2.06 13.03
C ALA A 130 -14.83 3.47 13.62
N ALA A 131 -15.09 3.65 14.92
CA ALA A 131 -14.91 4.92 15.61
C ALA A 131 -13.45 5.39 15.60
N TRP A 132 -12.50 4.50 15.88
CA TRP A 132 -11.07 4.78 15.78
C TRP A 132 -10.66 5.14 14.36
N SER A 133 -11.13 4.38 13.37
CA SER A 133 -10.84 4.62 11.96
C SER A 133 -11.35 6.00 11.51
N ILE A 134 -12.59 6.34 11.84
CA ILE A 134 -13.21 7.64 11.50
C ILE A 134 -12.52 8.80 12.21
N SER A 135 -12.05 8.60 13.44
CA SER A 135 -11.32 9.62 14.20
C SER A 135 -9.87 9.81 13.75
N GLY A 136 -9.41 9.13 12.70
CA GLY A 136 -8.09 9.30 12.09
C GLY A 136 -7.11 8.16 12.33
N SER A 137 -7.58 6.98 12.78
CA SER A 137 -6.76 5.79 13.05
C SER A 137 -5.55 6.11 13.96
N GLY A 138 -5.85 6.69 15.13
CA GLY A 138 -4.84 7.15 16.07
C GLY A 138 -3.92 6.05 16.62
N ASP A 139 -4.38 4.80 16.58
CA ASP A 139 -3.61 3.61 16.87
C ASP A 139 -2.49 3.33 15.85
N LEU A 140 -2.66 3.79 14.61
CA LEU A 140 -1.71 3.61 13.52
C LEU A 140 -0.84 4.87 13.30
N TYR A 141 -1.43 6.05 13.38
CA TYR A 141 -0.80 7.31 12.94
C TYR A 141 -0.70 8.35 14.05
N GLY A 142 -1.32 8.12 15.22
CA GLY A 142 -1.44 9.14 16.27
C GLY A 142 -0.19 9.37 17.11
N GLY A 143 0.78 8.51 17.06
CA GLY A 143 2.06 8.68 17.78
C GLY A 143 1.98 8.77 19.31
N TYR A 144 0.84 8.54 19.91
CA TYR A 144 0.57 8.90 21.30
C TYR A 144 0.97 7.84 22.33
N TYR A 145 1.19 6.59 21.92
CA TYR A 145 1.32 5.49 22.86
C TYR A 145 2.58 4.65 22.75
N ASP A 146 3.40 4.81 21.73
CA ASP A 146 4.60 3.97 21.60
C ASP A 146 5.70 4.65 20.80
N ASN A 147 6.85 4.87 21.44
CA ASN A 147 8.09 5.31 20.79
C ASN A 147 8.68 4.29 19.82
N THR A 148 8.01 3.16 19.59
CA THR A 148 8.47 2.08 18.71
C THR A 148 8.00 2.24 17.26
N HIS A 149 6.99 3.05 16.98
CA HIS A 149 6.55 3.36 15.63
C HIS A 149 7.30 4.57 15.10
N SER A 150 8.40 4.34 14.41
CA SER A 150 9.33 5.35 13.88
C SER A 150 8.77 6.19 12.71
N ASN A 151 7.51 6.02 12.34
CA ASN A 151 6.93 6.60 11.13
C ASN A 151 5.87 7.66 11.44
N TYR A 152 6.25 8.66 12.23
CA TYR A 152 5.41 9.80 12.55
C TYR A 152 5.14 10.70 11.34
N ALA A 153 4.23 10.28 10.48
CA ALA A 153 3.70 11.16 9.45
C ALA A 153 2.42 11.88 9.91
N GLY A 154 1.92 11.53 11.12
CA GLY A 154 0.71 12.10 11.68
C GLY A 154 -0.56 11.69 10.93
N TYR A 155 -1.70 12.21 11.33
CA TYR A 155 -3.01 11.90 10.73
C TYR A 155 -3.11 12.25 9.24
N ASN A 156 -2.28 13.14 8.73
CA ASN A 156 -2.26 13.54 7.32
C ASN A 156 -1.65 12.49 6.39
N SER A 157 -1.02 11.46 6.92
CA SER A 157 -0.47 10.34 6.15
C SER A 157 -1.47 9.22 5.87
N CYS A 158 -2.68 9.33 6.39
CA CYS A 158 -3.72 8.32 6.23
C CYS A 158 -4.61 8.65 5.03
N VAL A 159 -4.64 7.79 4.02
CA VAL A 159 -5.59 7.86 2.89
C VAL A 159 -6.69 6.84 3.13
N ASN A 160 -7.86 7.32 3.52
CA ASN A 160 -9.03 6.49 3.82
C ASN A 160 -9.83 6.18 2.55
N PHE A 161 -10.29 4.94 2.40
CA PHE A 161 -11.10 4.51 1.28
C PHE A 161 -11.98 3.32 1.66
N LEU A 162 -13.08 3.11 0.92
CA LEU A 162 -13.92 1.92 1.02
C LEU A 162 -13.74 0.99 -0.18
N THR A 163 -13.60 1.58 -1.37
CA THR A 163 -13.37 0.87 -2.63
C THR A 163 -12.22 1.54 -3.40
N CYS A 164 -11.56 0.79 -4.25
CA CYS A 164 -10.49 1.28 -5.12
C CYS A 164 -10.57 0.58 -6.49
N HIS A 165 -9.47 0.53 -7.24
CA HIS A 165 -9.39 -0.17 -8.52
C HIS A 165 -9.49 -1.71 -8.36
N ASP A 166 -9.07 -2.23 -7.20
CA ASP A 166 -9.19 -3.64 -6.85
C ASP A 166 -10.51 -3.96 -6.15
N GLY A 167 -10.95 -5.20 -6.28
CA GLY A 167 -12.12 -5.71 -5.60
C GLY A 167 -13.43 -5.22 -6.22
N PHE A 168 -14.36 -4.82 -5.38
CA PHE A 168 -15.74 -4.53 -5.78
C PHE A 168 -16.00 -3.06 -6.02
N THR A 169 -16.97 -2.75 -6.90
CA THR A 169 -17.66 -1.45 -6.84
C THR A 169 -18.38 -1.31 -5.50
N LEU A 170 -18.71 -0.09 -5.11
CA LEU A 170 -19.46 0.11 -3.86
C LEU A 170 -20.83 -0.58 -3.89
N TYR A 171 -21.46 -0.65 -5.05
CA TYR A 171 -22.71 -1.36 -5.23
C TYR A 171 -22.53 -2.87 -5.04
N ASP A 172 -21.60 -3.49 -5.76
CA ASP A 172 -21.38 -4.94 -5.73
C ASP A 172 -20.94 -5.43 -4.35
N LEU A 173 -20.19 -4.62 -3.62
CA LEU A 173 -19.72 -4.92 -2.28
C LEU A 173 -20.86 -5.25 -1.32
N TYR A 174 -21.99 -4.55 -1.43
CA TYR A 174 -23.12 -4.67 -0.51
C TYR A 174 -24.38 -5.29 -1.15
N ALA A 175 -24.44 -5.35 -2.48
CA ALA A 175 -25.63 -5.88 -3.16
C ALA A 175 -25.58 -7.41 -3.38
N TYR A 176 -24.39 -8.00 -3.39
CA TYR A 176 -24.19 -9.40 -3.71
C TYR A 176 -23.44 -10.15 -2.61
N ASN A 177 -23.77 -11.42 -2.40
CA ASN A 177 -23.05 -12.31 -1.49
C ASN A 177 -21.74 -12.83 -2.12
N ASP A 178 -21.72 -12.98 -3.44
CA ASP A 178 -20.61 -13.50 -4.22
C ASP A 178 -20.26 -12.54 -5.35
N LYS A 179 -19.04 -12.64 -5.86
CA LYS A 179 -18.58 -11.85 -7.01
C LYS A 179 -19.32 -12.24 -8.29
N HIS A 180 -19.47 -11.27 -9.19
CA HIS A 180 -20.11 -11.38 -10.50
C HIS A 180 -19.16 -10.89 -11.60
N ASN A 181 -18.09 -11.64 -11.87
CA ASN A 181 -17.01 -11.29 -12.81
C ASN A 181 -17.06 -12.10 -14.10
N GLU A 182 -18.19 -12.77 -14.42
CA GLU A 182 -18.35 -13.63 -15.58
C GLU A 182 -18.01 -12.90 -16.90
N ALA A 183 -18.37 -11.61 -16.98
CA ALA A 183 -18.14 -10.77 -18.14
C ALA A 183 -16.64 -10.51 -18.42
N ASN A 184 -15.76 -10.73 -17.45
CA ASN A 184 -14.31 -10.57 -17.62
C ASN A 184 -13.66 -11.70 -18.41
N GLY A 185 -14.38 -12.78 -18.71
CA GLY A 185 -13.87 -13.90 -19.52
C GLY A 185 -12.99 -14.91 -18.79
N TRP A 186 -12.90 -14.82 -17.45
CA TRP A 186 -12.12 -15.73 -16.60
C TRP A 186 -12.99 -16.73 -15.84
N ASN A 187 -14.21 -16.98 -16.30
CA ASN A 187 -15.18 -17.88 -15.66
C ASN A 187 -15.41 -17.56 -14.18
N ASN A 188 -15.45 -16.28 -13.83
CA ASN A 188 -15.64 -15.79 -12.45
C ASN A 188 -14.53 -16.26 -11.47
N THR A 189 -13.33 -16.59 -11.95
CA THR A 189 -12.22 -17.03 -11.09
C THR A 189 -11.35 -15.86 -10.59
N ASP A 190 -11.41 -14.72 -11.26
CA ASP A 190 -10.67 -13.49 -10.92
C ASP A 190 -11.32 -12.71 -9.77
N GLY A 191 -10.49 -11.89 -9.12
CA GLY A 191 -10.91 -11.02 -8.02
C GLY A 191 -11.20 -11.75 -6.71
N ALA A 192 -11.48 -10.96 -5.68
CA ALA A 192 -11.83 -11.45 -4.36
C ALA A 192 -13.31 -11.87 -4.28
N ASN A 193 -13.67 -12.65 -3.26
CA ASN A 193 -15.05 -13.08 -2.98
C ASN A 193 -15.40 -12.79 -1.51
N ASP A 194 -15.06 -11.59 -1.04
CA ASP A 194 -15.28 -11.13 0.33
C ASP A 194 -16.30 -9.98 0.40
N ASN A 195 -17.38 -10.11 -0.35
CA ASN A 195 -18.53 -9.20 -0.32
C ASN A 195 -19.05 -8.99 1.11
N ARG A 196 -19.74 -7.88 1.32
CA ARG A 196 -20.25 -7.44 2.63
C ARG A 196 -21.77 -7.22 2.64
N SER A 197 -22.53 -8.03 1.88
CA SER A 197 -24.01 -8.00 1.88
C SER A 197 -24.63 -8.65 3.12
#